data_22d61c8308adfe0e0b8278759f5989e6
#
_entry.id   22d61c8308adfe0e0b8278759f5989e6
#
_cell.length_a   1.000
_cell.length_b   1.000
_cell.length_c   1.000
_cell.angle_alpha   90.00
_cell.angle_beta   90.00
_cell.angle_gamma   90.00
#
_symmetry.space_group_name_H-M   'P 1'
#
loop_
_entity.id
_entity.type
_entity.pdbx_description
1 polymer ?
#
loop_
_entity_poly.entity_id
_entity_poly.type
_entity_poly.pdbx_seq_one_letter_code
_entity_poly.pdbx_strand_id
1 'polypeptide(L)'
;MRLAEKGSKVILLEAKDIGYGGSGRNVGLVNSGLWMEPDKVEKLMGQAAGIKLNEMLFRGPELVFSNIANYNIDCELTQAGILHCAHSKAGLANLEKRLRQYRNRGMEVDLLSRANTADKLGTSIYHGALHLREAVTIQPLAYLRGLAHAAIKAGASIHQMTPVTAIERKNESWEIRTSAYNIKTEAVILATNAYHQNVNICAAPIYTPVHYFQTATKPLNEELLKRIIPGQQGCWDTAMIMSSIRRDQAGRVILGAVGSFDFPSKYIHYNWAQHRLKKLYPYLGDVEFEHAWHGRIAYSKDHLPHIVELGPNAISLFGYSGRGISPGTVFGRAAAEYILSGDLSYLPIKPVRSYTEKFTKLKGVYYEFGATAFHGATSFFSLKIFLL
;
A
#
# COMPACT_ATOMS: atom_id res chain seq x y z
N MET A 1 13.66 13.38 -3.57
CA MET A 1 13.94 13.34 -5.01
C MET A 1 13.43 14.61 -5.72
N ARG A 2 12.13 14.81 -5.96
CA ARG A 2 11.60 15.95 -6.75
C ARG A 2 12.06 17.34 -6.28
N LEU A 3 12.12 17.59 -4.98
CA LEU A 3 12.66 18.83 -4.43
C LEU A 3 14.15 19.02 -4.76
N ALA A 4 14.95 17.95 -4.62
CA ALA A 4 16.38 18.00 -4.94
C ALA A 4 16.63 18.26 -6.42
N GLU A 5 15.86 17.62 -7.33
CA GLU A 5 15.91 17.90 -8.78
C GLU A 5 15.61 19.36 -9.13
N LYS A 6 14.84 20.04 -8.29
CA LYS A 6 14.51 21.46 -8.43
C LYS A 6 15.48 22.39 -7.71
N GLY A 7 16.61 21.85 -7.25
CA GLY A 7 17.69 22.64 -6.61
C GLY A 7 17.50 22.93 -5.14
N SER A 8 16.47 22.39 -4.49
CA SER A 8 16.29 22.54 -3.04
C SER A 8 17.34 21.72 -2.27
N LYS A 9 17.86 22.25 -1.18
CA LYS A 9 18.66 21.48 -0.21
C LYS A 9 17.73 20.58 0.61
N VAL A 10 17.80 19.27 0.38
CA VAL A 10 16.89 18.29 0.98
C VAL A 10 17.64 17.39 1.95
N ILE A 11 17.10 17.25 3.15
CA ILE A 11 17.54 16.26 4.14
C ILE A 11 16.37 15.34 4.43
N LEU A 12 16.55 14.01 4.27
CA LEU A 12 15.61 12.97 4.64
C LEU A 12 16.14 12.27 5.89
N LEU A 13 15.32 12.21 6.95
CA LEU A 13 15.62 11.53 8.19
C LEU A 13 14.75 10.28 8.30
N GLU A 14 15.38 9.13 8.39
CA GLU A 14 14.72 7.83 8.58
C GLU A 14 15.14 7.23 9.93
N ALA A 15 14.16 6.89 10.76
CA ALA A 15 14.42 6.38 12.10
C ALA A 15 15.10 4.99 12.12
N LYS A 16 14.94 4.23 11.06
CA LYS A 16 15.49 2.88 10.85
C LYS A 16 16.21 2.84 9.50
N ASP A 17 16.25 1.68 8.88
CA ASP A 17 16.75 1.51 7.52
C ASP A 17 15.69 1.94 6.49
N ILE A 18 16.14 2.38 5.31
CA ILE A 18 15.25 2.67 4.18
C ILE A 18 14.41 1.42 3.85
N GLY A 19 13.10 1.58 3.94
CA GLY A 19 12.15 0.51 3.66
C GLY A 19 11.72 -0.29 4.88
N TYR A 20 12.16 0.05 6.08
CA TYR A 20 11.69 -0.59 7.31
C TYR A 20 10.15 -0.50 7.48
N GLY A 21 9.54 0.60 7.07
CA GLY A 21 8.10 0.81 7.17
C GLY A 21 7.28 0.13 6.08
N GLY A 22 6.02 0.55 5.92
CA GLY A 22 5.06 0.02 4.95
C GLY A 22 5.53 0.10 3.50
N SER A 23 6.40 1.05 3.18
CA SER A 23 6.95 1.23 1.83
C SER A 23 7.78 0.04 1.34
N GLY A 24 8.54 -0.63 2.24
CA GLY A 24 9.31 -1.81 1.88
C GLY A 24 8.60 -3.13 2.19
N ARG A 25 7.55 -3.12 3.03
CA ARG A 25 6.88 -4.32 3.55
C ARG A 25 5.58 -4.68 2.85
N ASN A 26 5.10 -3.85 1.93
CA ASN A 26 3.86 -4.11 1.20
C ASN A 26 4.02 -5.22 0.15
N VAL A 27 2.90 -5.67 -0.42
CA VAL A 27 2.88 -6.77 -1.39
C VAL A 27 3.44 -6.40 -2.78
N GLY A 28 3.60 -5.12 -3.09
CA GLY A 28 4.10 -4.67 -4.40
C GLY A 28 3.04 -4.55 -5.49
N LEU A 29 1.77 -4.38 -5.15
CA LEU A 29 0.69 -4.14 -6.10
C LEU A 29 0.51 -2.63 -6.33
N VAL A 30 0.87 -2.15 -7.51
CA VAL A 30 0.74 -0.75 -7.93
C VAL A 30 -0.63 -0.57 -8.57
N ASN A 31 -1.64 -0.33 -7.74
CA ASN A 31 -3.02 -0.19 -8.18
C ASN A 31 -3.35 1.25 -8.61
N SER A 32 -4.27 1.39 -9.56
CA SER A 32 -4.91 2.67 -9.89
C SER A 32 -6.00 3.02 -8.84
N GLY A 33 -6.09 4.29 -8.49
CA GLY A 33 -7.14 4.81 -7.60
C GLY A 33 -7.05 4.33 -6.15
N LEU A 34 -8.15 4.52 -5.42
CA LEU A 34 -8.32 4.07 -4.04
C LEU A 34 -8.96 2.69 -3.96
N TRP A 35 -8.94 2.11 -2.77
CA TRP A 35 -9.70 0.90 -2.46
C TRP A 35 -11.22 1.13 -2.55
N MET A 36 -11.67 2.34 -2.24
CA MET A 36 -13.04 2.78 -2.36
C MET A 36 -13.46 2.95 -3.83
N GLU A 37 -14.75 2.75 -4.11
CA GLU A 37 -15.34 3.01 -5.43
C GLU A 37 -15.25 4.50 -5.79
N PRO A 38 -14.94 4.87 -7.04
CA PRO A 38 -14.81 6.27 -7.46
C PRO A 38 -16.02 7.15 -7.14
N ASP A 39 -17.23 6.68 -7.43
CA ASP A 39 -18.46 7.42 -7.14
C ASP A 39 -18.63 7.69 -5.64
N LYS A 40 -18.17 6.75 -4.79
CA LYS A 40 -18.22 6.92 -3.34
C LYS A 40 -17.20 7.96 -2.86
N VAL A 41 -16.04 8.03 -3.48
CA VAL A 41 -15.03 9.08 -3.22
C VAL A 41 -15.63 10.46 -3.53
N GLU A 42 -16.24 10.61 -4.71
CA GLU A 42 -16.86 11.86 -5.14
C GLU A 42 -18.04 12.27 -4.26
N LYS A 43 -18.84 11.30 -3.82
CA LYS A 43 -19.94 11.55 -2.87
C LYS A 43 -19.45 12.04 -1.51
N LEU A 44 -18.36 11.49 -0.99
CA LEU A 44 -17.82 11.83 0.34
C LEU A 44 -17.09 13.17 0.35
N MET A 45 -16.36 13.48 -0.73
CA MET A 45 -15.54 14.68 -0.81
C MET A 45 -16.24 15.88 -1.48
N GLY A 46 -17.38 15.65 -2.11
CA GLY A 46 -17.98 16.54 -3.09
C GLY A 46 -17.40 16.32 -4.50
N GLN A 47 -18.22 16.59 -5.50
CA GLN A 47 -17.94 16.21 -6.88
C GLN A 47 -16.57 16.71 -7.38
N ALA A 48 -16.28 17.99 -7.29
CA ALA A 48 -15.05 18.57 -7.82
C ALA A 48 -13.78 18.02 -7.13
N ALA A 49 -13.77 17.93 -5.81
CA ALA A 49 -12.62 17.42 -5.06
C ALA A 49 -12.43 15.91 -5.26
N GLY A 50 -13.53 15.15 -5.31
CA GLY A 50 -13.49 13.71 -5.54
C GLY A 50 -13.02 13.35 -6.95
N ILE A 51 -13.51 14.07 -7.97
CA ILE A 51 -13.03 13.91 -9.37
C ILE A 51 -11.53 14.17 -9.43
N LYS A 52 -11.06 15.31 -8.90
CA LYS A 52 -9.63 15.64 -8.88
C LYS A 52 -8.80 14.54 -8.24
N LEU A 53 -9.20 14.04 -7.07
CA LEU A 53 -8.48 12.97 -6.39
C LEU A 53 -8.47 11.68 -7.23
N ASN A 54 -9.62 11.27 -7.77
CA ASN A 54 -9.72 10.08 -8.62
C ASN A 54 -8.80 10.19 -9.84
N GLU A 55 -8.84 11.30 -10.59
CA GLU A 55 -8.01 11.52 -11.78
C GLU A 55 -6.51 11.45 -11.46
N MET A 56 -6.07 12.13 -10.39
CA MET A 56 -4.66 12.10 -9.99
C MET A 56 -4.21 10.69 -9.60
N LEU A 57 -5.05 9.94 -8.88
CA LEU A 57 -4.70 8.59 -8.43
C LEU A 57 -4.84 7.53 -9.52
N PHE A 58 -5.68 7.73 -10.53
CA PHE A 58 -5.73 6.84 -11.68
C PHE A 58 -4.44 6.86 -12.49
N ARG A 59 -3.77 8.02 -12.58
CA ARG A 59 -2.45 8.17 -13.18
C ARG A 59 -1.29 7.73 -12.28
N GLY A 60 -1.60 7.24 -11.07
CA GLY A 60 -0.57 6.82 -10.11
C GLY A 60 0.37 5.73 -10.61
N PRO A 61 -0.12 4.63 -11.25
CA PRO A 61 0.75 3.62 -11.86
C PRO A 61 1.67 4.16 -12.95
N GLU A 62 1.18 5.04 -13.83
CA GLU A 62 1.98 5.72 -14.85
C GLU A 62 3.13 6.51 -14.23
N LEU A 63 2.88 7.22 -13.13
CA LEU A 63 3.91 7.98 -12.42
C LEU A 63 4.95 7.06 -11.77
N VAL A 64 4.53 5.92 -11.21
CA VAL A 64 5.46 4.91 -10.68
C VAL A 64 6.31 4.33 -11.80
N PHE A 65 5.69 3.97 -12.93
CA PHE A 65 6.38 3.47 -14.10
C PHE A 65 7.39 4.49 -14.66
N SER A 66 6.98 5.75 -14.78
CA SER A 66 7.87 6.83 -15.23
C SER A 66 9.08 7.00 -14.31
N ASN A 67 8.91 6.88 -12.99
CA ASN A 67 10.02 6.91 -12.06
C ASN A 67 10.97 5.72 -12.26
N ILE A 68 10.44 4.50 -12.47
CA ILE A 68 11.25 3.31 -12.74
C ILE A 68 12.09 3.50 -13.98
N ALA A 69 11.48 3.97 -15.07
CA ALA A 69 12.16 4.19 -16.34
C ALA A 69 13.20 5.33 -16.26
N ASN A 70 12.81 6.50 -15.72
CA ASN A 70 13.66 7.70 -15.69
C ASN A 70 14.90 7.53 -14.80
N TYR A 71 14.78 6.74 -13.72
CA TYR A 71 15.88 6.52 -12.77
C TYR A 71 16.53 5.14 -12.92
N ASN A 72 16.13 4.37 -13.93
CA ASN A 72 16.64 3.02 -14.20
C ASN A 72 16.60 2.14 -12.93
N ILE A 73 15.42 2.06 -12.30
CA ILE A 73 15.25 1.31 -11.05
C ILE A 73 14.99 -0.16 -11.36
N ASP A 74 15.91 -1.03 -10.96
CA ASP A 74 15.69 -2.47 -10.98
C ASP A 74 14.82 -2.88 -9.77
N CYS A 75 13.54 -3.16 -10.02
CA CYS A 75 12.57 -3.50 -8.99
C CYS A 75 11.58 -4.60 -9.43
N GLU A 76 12.02 -5.52 -10.27
CA GLU A 76 11.18 -6.63 -10.75
C GLU A 76 9.84 -6.16 -11.34
N LEU A 77 9.85 -5.08 -12.12
CA LEU A 77 8.64 -4.55 -12.73
C LEU A 77 7.97 -5.58 -13.62
N THR A 78 6.67 -5.87 -13.35
CA THR A 78 5.84 -6.75 -14.17
C THR A 78 4.60 -6.02 -14.66
N GLN A 79 4.45 -5.89 -15.98
CA GLN A 79 3.37 -5.15 -16.65
C GLN A 79 2.23 -6.08 -17.11
N ALA A 80 1.85 -7.03 -16.27
CA ALA A 80 0.79 -8.00 -16.58
C ALA A 80 -0.61 -7.56 -16.12
N GLY A 81 -0.72 -6.39 -15.54
CA GLY A 81 -1.94 -5.91 -14.89
C GLY A 81 -2.17 -6.52 -13.50
N ILE A 82 -3.26 -6.09 -12.87
CA ILE A 82 -3.71 -6.59 -11.57
C ILE A 82 -5.15 -7.09 -11.69
N LEU A 83 -5.44 -8.22 -11.06
CA LEU A 83 -6.76 -8.82 -11.00
C LEU A 83 -7.43 -8.54 -9.65
N HIS A 84 -8.57 -7.86 -9.67
CA HIS A 84 -9.47 -7.77 -8.51
C HIS A 84 -10.47 -8.90 -8.60
N CYS A 85 -10.31 -9.93 -7.79
CA CYS A 85 -10.99 -11.21 -7.91
C CYS A 85 -12.28 -11.28 -7.10
N ALA A 86 -13.35 -11.77 -7.69
CA ALA A 86 -14.63 -11.98 -7.02
C ALA A 86 -14.61 -13.28 -6.21
N HIS A 87 -14.55 -13.20 -4.88
CA HIS A 87 -14.61 -14.38 -4.00
C HIS A 87 -16.01 -15.03 -3.93
N SER A 88 -17.05 -14.33 -4.40
CA SER A 88 -18.45 -14.73 -4.37
C SER A 88 -19.24 -14.13 -5.52
N LYS A 89 -20.49 -14.58 -5.75
CA LYS A 89 -21.41 -13.95 -6.73
C LYS A 89 -21.70 -12.49 -6.38
N ALA A 90 -21.88 -12.15 -5.11
CA ALA A 90 -22.06 -10.77 -4.67
C ALA A 90 -20.79 -9.92 -4.93
N GLY A 91 -19.60 -10.52 -4.74
CA GLY A 91 -18.34 -9.89 -5.14
C GLY A 91 -18.29 -9.59 -6.63
N LEU A 92 -18.74 -10.50 -7.49
CA LEU A 92 -18.80 -10.28 -8.94
C LEU A 92 -19.73 -9.12 -9.31
N ALA A 93 -20.92 -9.06 -8.75
CA ALA A 93 -21.85 -7.94 -8.96
C ALA A 93 -21.25 -6.57 -8.53
N ASN A 94 -20.46 -6.56 -7.43
CA ASN A 94 -19.70 -5.35 -7.05
C ASN A 94 -18.65 -4.98 -8.11
N LEU A 95 -17.95 -5.97 -8.68
CA LEU A 95 -16.96 -5.72 -9.73
C LEU A 95 -17.59 -5.20 -11.03
N GLU A 96 -18.77 -5.67 -11.39
CA GLU A 96 -19.53 -5.16 -12.55
C GLU A 96 -19.92 -3.68 -12.36
N LYS A 97 -20.29 -3.30 -11.14
CA LYS A 97 -20.54 -1.89 -10.80
C LYS A 97 -19.28 -1.05 -10.93
N ARG A 98 -18.13 -1.56 -10.40
CA ARG A 98 -16.83 -0.89 -10.52
C ARG A 98 -16.36 -0.76 -11.96
N LEU A 99 -16.58 -1.78 -12.80
CA LEU A 99 -16.26 -1.75 -14.22
C LEU A 99 -16.90 -0.53 -14.90
N ARG A 100 -18.21 -0.32 -14.68
CA ARG A 100 -18.93 0.84 -15.26
C ARG A 100 -18.33 2.16 -14.79
N GLN A 101 -18.06 2.30 -13.49
CA GLN A 101 -17.48 3.52 -12.93
C GLN A 101 -16.07 3.82 -13.47
N TYR A 102 -15.24 2.81 -13.65
CA TYR A 102 -13.89 2.95 -14.20
C TYR A 102 -13.92 3.30 -15.69
N ARG A 103 -14.75 2.60 -16.48
CA ARG A 103 -14.90 2.91 -17.92
C ARG A 103 -15.44 4.31 -18.17
N ASN A 104 -16.41 4.76 -17.39
CA ASN A 104 -16.95 6.14 -17.48
C ASN A 104 -15.87 7.21 -17.20
N ARG A 105 -14.74 6.84 -16.59
CA ARG A 105 -13.59 7.71 -16.30
C ARG A 105 -12.39 7.43 -17.21
N GLY A 106 -12.60 6.71 -18.31
CA GLY A 106 -11.58 6.45 -19.33
C GLY A 106 -10.54 5.40 -18.96
N MET A 107 -10.76 4.61 -17.89
CA MET A 107 -9.80 3.57 -17.52
C MET A 107 -9.95 2.31 -18.38
N GLU A 108 -8.84 1.73 -18.80
CA GLU A 108 -8.78 0.43 -19.50
C GLU A 108 -8.94 -0.73 -18.53
N VAL A 109 -10.15 -1.25 -18.44
CA VAL A 109 -10.50 -2.34 -17.54
C VAL A 109 -11.40 -3.36 -18.23
N ASP A 110 -11.19 -4.65 -17.93
CA ASP A 110 -11.99 -5.75 -18.42
C ASP A 110 -12.60 -6.55 -17.28
N LEU A 111 -13.82 -7.02 -17.48
CA LEU A 111 -14.39 -8.03 -16.61
C LEU A 111 -14.14 -9.43 -17.22
N LEU A 112 -13.34 -10.21 -16.52
CA LEU A 112 -13.00 -11.57 -16.91
C LEU A 112 -14.05 -12.55 -16.38
N SER A 113 -14.41 -13.51 -17.21
CA SER A 113 -15.20 -14.67 -16.82
C SER A 113 -14.47 -15.53 -15.76
N ARG A 114 -15.19 -16.46 -15.14
CA ARG A 114 -14.58 -17.45 -14.24
C ARG A 114 -13.47 -18.25 -14.92
N ALA A 115 -13.71 -18.71 -16.17
CA ALA A 115 -12.72 -19.45 -16.94
C ALA A 115 -11.46 -18.63 -17.23
N ASN A 116 -11.61 -17.43 -17.79
CA ASN A 116 -10.47 -16.56 -18.09
C ASN A 116 -9.70 -16.13 -16.84
N THR A 117 -10.39 -16.01 -15.69
CA THR A 117 -9.73 -15.74 -14.40
C THR A 117 -8.92 -16.95 -13.94
N ALA A 118 -9.47 -18.17 -14.11
CA ALA A 118 -8.78 -19.40 -13.76
C ALA A 118 -7.53 -19.63 -14.64
N ASP A 119 -7.60 -19.34 -15.91
CA ASP A 119 -6.45 -19.44 -16.84
C ASP A 119 -5.31 -18.50 -16.43
N LYS A 120 -5.63 -17.26 -16.00
CA LYS A 120 -4.63 -16.28 -15.57
C LYS A 120 -4.02 -16.57 -14.20
N LEU A 121 -4.77 -17.16 -13.28
CA LEU A 121 -4.32 -17.37 -11.90
C LEU A 121 -3.94 -18.82 -11.60
N GLY A 122 -4.35 -19.78 -12.42
CA GLY A 122 -4.15 -21.21 -12.17
C GLY A 122 -5.08 -21.77 -11.07
N THR A 123 -6.18 -21.09 -10.78
CA THR A 123 -7.16 -21.48 -9.75
C THR A 123 -8.58 -21.12 -10.15
N SER A 124 -9.54 -22.01 -9.92
CA SER A 124 -10.96 -21.84 -10.29
C SER A 124 -11.85 -21.36 -9.12
N ILE A 125 -11.26 -20.94 -8.00
CA ILE A 125 -12.05 -20.59 -6.80
C ILE A 125 -12.80 -19.26 -6.93
N TYR A 126 -12.39 -18.38 -7.85
CA TYR A 126 -13.01 -17.08 -8.06
C TYR A 126 -14.14 -17.14 -9.08
N HIS A 127 -15.15 -16.29 -8.90
CA HIS A 127 -16.31 -16.18 -9.79
C HIS A 127 -16.05 -15.36 -11.04
N GLY A 128 -14.95 -14.66 -11.11
CA GLY A 128 -14.49 -13.76 -12.15
C GLY A 128 -13.53 -12.71 -11.56
N ALA A 129 -13.02 -11.81 -12.37
CA ALA A 129 -12.14 -10.76 -11.92
C ALA A 129 -12.28 -9.48 -12.77
N LEU A 130 -12.04 -8.33 -12.16
CA LEU A 130 -11.79 -7.09 -12.88
C LEU A 130 -10.29 -6.98 -13.15
N HIS A 131 -9.90 -6.91 -14.43
CA HIS A 131 -8.52 -6.78 -14.86
C HIS A 131 -8.19 -5.31 -15.10
N LEU A 132 -7.34 -4.74 -14.25
CA LEU A 132 -6.80 -3.39 -14.39
C LEU A 132 -5.49 -3.50 -15.18
N ARG A 133 -5.54 -3.19 -16.48
CA ARG A 133 -4.41 -3.42 -17.41
C ARG A 133 -3.20 -2.54 -17.11
N GLU A 134 -3.42 -1.27 -16.75
CA GLU A 134 -2.37 -0.28 -16.47
C GLU A 134 -1.68 -0.49 -15.10
N ALA A 135 -2.28 -1.30 -14.23
CA ALA A 135 -1.71 -1.62 -12.94
C ALA A 135 -0.53 -2.59 -13.10
N VAL A 136 0.48 -2.47 -12.25
CA VAL A 136 1.72 -3.27 -12.34
C VAL A 136 2.08 -3.89 -11.02
N THR A 137 2.98 -4.86 -11.01
CA THR A 137 3.61 -5.36 -9.79
C THR A 137 5.10 -5.01 -9.75
N ILE A 138 5.61 -4.81 -8.55
CA ILE A 138 7.02 -4.49 -8.30
C ILE A 138 7.53 -5.21 -7.05
N GLN A 139 8.83 -5.28 -6.89
CA GLN A 139 9.48 -5.56 -5.61
C GLN A 139 9.60 -4.23 -4.84
N PRO A 140 8.79 -4.02 -3.78
CA PRO A 140 8.61 -2.69 -3.21
C PRO A 140 9.85 -2.14 -2.50
N LEU A 141 10.66 -3.00 -1.87
CA LEU A 141 11.89 -2.58 -1.21
C LEU A 141 12.95 -2.16 -2.22
N ALA A 142 13.07 -2.87 -3.35
CA ALA A 142 13.96 -2.51 -4.44
C ALA A 142 13.55 -1.18 -5.08
N TYR A 143 12.24 -1.00 -5.34
CA TYR A 143 11.72 0.28 -5.83
C TYR A 143 12.06 1.45 -4.91
N LEU A 144 11.84 1.29 -3.60
CA LEU A 144 12.14 2.34 -2.64
C LEU A 144 13.63 2.65 -2.53
N ARG A 145 14.50 1.63 -2.56
CA ARG A 145 15.96 1.82 -2.57
C ARG A 145 16.41 2.51 -3.85
N GLY A 146 15.83 2.17 -4.99
CA GLY A 146 16.08 2.87 -6.26
C GLY A 146 15.68 4.34 -6.20
N LEU A 147 14.51 4.67 -5.62
CA LEU A 147 14.10 6.06 -5.39
C LEU A 147 15.06 6.81 -4.46
N ALA A 148 15.57 6.13 -3.41
CA ALA A 148 16.55 6.74 -2.51
C ALA A 148 17.88 7.04 -3.22
N HIS A 149 18.38 6.10 -4.03
CA HIS A 149 19.57 6.33 -4.86
C HIS A 149 19.36 7.49 -5.84
N ALA A 150 18.21 7.56 -6.50
CA ALA A 150 17.87 8.68 -7.37
C ALA A 150 17.82 10.02 -6.62
N ALA A 151 17.29 10.03 -5.40
CA ALA A 151 17.26 11.22 -4.56
C ALA A 151 18.67 11.68 -4.17
N ILE A 152 19.56 10.77 -3.77
CA ILE A 152 20.96 11.06 -3.45
C ILE A 152 21.69 11.60 -4.69
N LYS A 153 21.50 10.97 -5.84
CA LYS A 153 22.09 11.43 -7.11
C LYS A 153 21.60 12.84 -7.50
N ALA A 154 20.38 13.20 -7.13
CA ALA A 154 19.83 14.55 -7.31
C ALA A 154 20.30 15.54 -6.24
N GLY A 155 21.15 15.14 -5.29
CA GLY A 155 21.73 16.03 -4.25
C GLY A 155 21.00 16.00 -2.92
N ALA A 156 20.06 15.10 -2.68
CA ALA A 156 19.46 14.94 -1.34
C ALA A 156 20.41 14.19 -0.39
N SER A 157 20.43 14.60 0.88
CA SER A 157 21.11 13.86 1.95
C SER A 157 20.12 12.95 2.65
N ILE A 158 20.43 11.66 2.79
CA ILE A 158 19.59 10.68 3.48
C ILE A 158 20.33 10.12 4.69
N HIS A 159 19.72 10.27 5.87
CA HIS A 159 20.27 9.81 7.14
C HIS A 159 19.36 8.71 7.70
N GLN A 160 19.85 7.48 7.69
CA GLN A 160 19.23 6.33 8.32
C GLN A 160 19.60 6.25 9.80
N MET A 161 18.90 5.45 10.57
CA MET A 161 19.08 5.29 12.03
C MET A 161 19.07 6.63 12.77
N THR A 162 18.30 7.59 12.24
CA THR A 162 18.24 8.96 12.75
C THR A 162 16.80 9.33 13.15
N PRO A 163 16.32 8.81 14.31
CA PRO A 163 14.97 9.09 14.77
C PRO A 163 14.81 10.56 15.16
N VAL A 164 13.76 11.18 14.61
CA VAL A 164 13.31 12.50 15.02
C VAL A 164 12.55 12.39 16.32
N THR A 165 12.90 13.21 17.31
CA THR A 165 12.26 13.23 18.64
C THR A 165 11.29 14.40 18.78
N ALA A 166 11.55 15.54 18.12
CA ALA A 166 10.67 16.71 18.14
C ALA A 166 10.75 17.50 16.83
N ILE A 167 9.63 18.12 16.49
CA ILE A 167 9.50 19.07 15.38
C ILE A 167 8.77 20.30 15.92
N GLU A 168 9.43 21.43 15.99
CA GLU A 168 8.91 22.65 16.59
C GLU A 168 9.08 23.85 15.65
N ARG A 169 8.06 24.72 15.61
CA ARG A 169 8.19 26.02 14.94
C ARG A 169 8.89 27.01 15.84
N LYS A 170 9.98 27.60 15.35
CA LYS A 170 10.67 28.70 16.03
C LYS A 170 10.83 29.88 15.07
N ASN A 171 10.18 30.99 15.41
CA ASN A 171 10.13 32.19 14.56
C ASN A 171 9.62 31.81 13.14
N GLU A 172 10.42 32.05 12.11
CA GLU A 172 10.07 31.79 10.71
C GLU A 172 10.54 30.42 10.19
N SER A 173 11.18 29.61 11.04
CA SER A 173 11.77 28.32 10.65
C SER A 173 11.29 27.17 11.52
N TRP A 174 11.52 25.96 11.07
CA TRP A 174 11.31 24.73 11.82
C TRP A 174 12.62 24.24 12.42
N GLU A 175 12.58 23.77 13.65
CA GLU A 175 13.66 23.06 14.31
C GLU A 175 13.28 21.59 14.45
N ILE A 176 14.09 20.72 13.85
CA ILE A 176 13.95 19.26 13.89
C ILE A 176 15.01 18.72 14.85
N ARG A 177 14.59 18.03 15.92
CA ARG A 177 15.53 17.43 16.88
C ARG A 177 15.68 15.93 16.64
N THR A 178 16.90 15.49 16.69
CA THR A 178 17.29 14.09 16.77
C THR A 178 18.09 13.86 18.04
N SER A 179 18.52 12.62 18.30
CA SER A 179 19.40 12.34 19.45
C SER A 179 20.79 13.00 19.32
N ALA A 180 21.24 13.28 18.09
CA ALA A 180 22.59 13.77 17.81
C ALA A 180 22.63 15.20 17.27
N TYR A 181 21.58 15.68 16.63
CA TYR A 181 21.59 16.94 15.88
C TYR A 181 20.29 17.72 16.02
N ASN A 182 20.40 19.05 15.92
CA ASN A 182 19.30 19.97 15.68
C ASN A 182 19.43 20.52 14.26
N ILE A 183 18.37 20.40 13.47
CA ILE A 183 18.34 20.81 12.08
C ILE A 183 17.33 21.96 11.95
N LYS A 184 17.77 23.08 11.37
CA LYS A 184 16.91 24.20 11.03
C LYS A 184 16.51 24.11 9.57
N THR A 185 15.22 24.27 9.28
CA THR A 185 14.67 24.19 7.92
C THR A 185 13.48 25.14 7.73
N GLU A 186 13.22 25.54 6.49
CA GLU A 186 12.09 26.38 6.11
C GLU A 186 10.81 25.59 5.91
N ALA A 187 10.92 24.29 5.54
CA ALA A 187 9.78 23.44 5.24
C ALA A 187 9.93 22.03 5.80
N VAL A 188 8.80 21.38 6.09
CA VAL A 188 8.74 20.01 6.62
C VAL A 188 7.69 19.18 5.88
N ILE A 189 8.06 18.00 5.41
CA ILE A 189 7.12 16.97 4.94
C ILE A 189 7.21 15.78 5.87
N LEU A 190 6.19 15.57 6.71
CA LEU A 190 6.06 14.38 7.55
C LEU A 190 5.44 13.25 6.74
N ALA A 191 6.28 12.37 6.21
CA ALA A 191 5.90 11.26 5.33
C ALA A 191 5.91 9.89 6.01
N THR A 192 5.80 9.86 7.33
CA THR A 192 5.92 8.65 8.15
C THR A 192 4.69 7.75 8.10
N ASN A 193 3.56 8.24 7.58
CA ASN A 193 2.27 7.52 7.50
C ASN A 193 1.97 6.75 8.81
N ALA A 194 1.97 5.42 8.81
CA ALA A 194 1.65 4.58 9.98
C ALA A 194 2.80 4.44 11.00
N TYR A 195 3.93 5.11 10.80
CA TYR A 195 5.17 4.87 11.57
C TYR A 195 5.68 6.07 12.36
N HIS A 196 4.95 7.19 12.41
CA HIS A 196 5.34 8.27 13.31
C HIS A 196 4.96 7.89 14.74
N GLN A 197 5.96 7.61 15.56
CA GLN A 197 5.79 7.26 16.96
C GLN A 197 6.76 8.07 17.79
N ASN A 198 6.29 8.56 18.94
CA ASN A 198 7.12 9.30 19.91
C ASN A 198 7.77 10.58 19.38
N VAL A 199 7.23 11.18 18.30
CA VAL A 199 7.65 12.48 17.82
C VAL A 199 6.79 13.54 18.50
N ASN A 200 7.42 14.45 19.24
CA ASN A 200 6.74 15.61 19.79
C ASN A 200 6.53 16.63 18.66
N ILE A 201 5.31 16.69 18.16
CA ILE A 201 4.89 17.61 17.09
C ILE A 201 3.45 18.06 17.31
N CYS A 202 3.20 19.33 17.10
CA CYS A 202 1.85 19.89 17.12
C CYS A 202 1.05 19.29 15.95
N ALA A 203 -0.23 18.95 16.20
CA ALA A 203 -1.17 18.43 15.21
C ALA A 203 -0.77 17.12 14.51
N ALA A 204 0.08 16.29 15.13
CA ALA A 204 0.33 14.93 14.60
C ALA A 204 -0.97 14.18 14.38
N PRO A 205 -1.19 13.54 13.21
CA PRO A 205 -2.42 12.82 12.94
C PRO A 205 -2.57 11.60 13.85
N ILE A 206 -3.78 11.39 14.40
CA ILE A 206 -4.14 10.22 15.19
C ILE A 206 -5.14 9.40 14.40
N TYR A 207 -4.75 8.19 14.00
CA TYR A 207 -5.50 7.25 13.16
C TYR A 207 -5.48 5.84 13.75
N THR A 208 -6.31 4.96 13.22
CA THR A 208 -6.36 3.56 13.63
C THR A 208 -5.24 2.76 12.96
N PRO A 209 -4.31 2.13 13.71
CA PRO A 209 -3.31 1.24 13.14
C PRO A 209 -3.96 -0.12 12.79
N VAL A 210 -3.73 -0.62 11.59
CA VAL A 210 -4.11 -1.96 11.15
C VAL A 210 -2.86 -2.68 10.65
N HIS A 211 -2.67 -3.93 11.04
CA HIS A 211 -1.56 -4.75 10.58
C HIS A 211 -1.95 -5.53 9.32
N TYR A 212 -0.96 -5.73 8.48
CA TYR A 212 -1.08 -6.54 7.27
C TYR A 212 0.20 -7.37 7.12
N PHE A 213 0.05 -8.69 7.10
CA PHE A 213 1.18 -9.59 6.96
C PHE A 213 1.39 -10.03 5.51
N GLN A 214 2.59 -10.52 5.24
CA GLN A 214 2.99 -11.18 4.02
C GLN A 214 3.74 -12.45 4.36
N THR A 215 3.54 -13.49 3.55
CA THR A 215 4.34 -14.71 3.54
C THR A 215 4.91 -14.92 2.14
N ALA A 216 6.10 -15.48 2.03
CA ALA A 216 6.69 -15.86 0.75
C ALA A 216 7.15 -17.31 0.82
N THR A 217 6.74 -18.12 -0.16
CA THR A 217 7.21 -19.51 -0.28
C THR A 217 8.70 -19.58 -0.59
N LYS A 218 9.33 -20.75 -0.50
CA LYS A 218 10.55 -21.03 -1.24
C LYS A 218 10.29 -20.86 -2.74
N PRO A 219 11.32 -20.59 -3.56
CA PRO A 219 11.19 -20.59 -5.01
C PRO A 219 10.54 -21.91 -5.50
N LEU A 220 9.51 -21.79 -6.33
CA LEU A 220 8.86 -22.92 -6.91
C LEU A 220 9.58 -23.38 -8.18
N ASN A 221 9.48 -24.66 -8.52
CA ASN A 221 10.03 -25.19 -9.77
C ASN A 221 9.24 -24.71 -10.99
N GLU A 222 9.81 -24.84 -12.18
CA GLU A 222 9.22 -24.35 -13.43
C GLU A 222 7.85 -24.97 -13.75
N GLU A 223 7.63 -26.25 -13.42
CA GLU A 223 6.36 -26.93 -13.67
C GLU A 223 5.21 -26.30 -12.85
N LEU A 224 5.49 -25.95 -11.59
CA LEU A 224 4.52 -25.24 -10.75
C LEU A 224 4.32 -23.79 -11.24
N LEU A 225 5.38 -23.13 -11.69
CA LEU A 225 5.31 -21.75 -12.20
C LEU A 225 4.51 -21.64 -13.50
N LYS A 226 4.44 -22.68 -14.32
CA LYS A 226 3.55 -22.75 -15.50
C LYS A 226 2.06 -22.82 -15.12
N ARG A 227 1.74 -23.18 -13.88
CA ARG A 227 0.37 -23.39 -13.39
C ARG A 227 -0.07 -22.36 -12.35
N ILE A 228 0.86 -21.75 -11.61
CA ILE A 228 0.59 -20.79 -10.55
C ILE A 228 0.87 -19.39 -11.07
N ILE A 229 -0.19 -18.59 -11.24
CA ILE A 229 -0.11 -17.22 -11.78
C ILE A 229 0.76 -17.20 -13.05
N PRO A 230 0.46 -17.99 -14.08
CA PRO A 230 1.33 -18.13 -15.25
C PRO A 230 1.55 -16.80 -15.98
N GLY A 231 0.58 -15.90 -15.96
CA GLY A 231 0.68 -14.58 -16.56
C GLY A 231 1.31 -13.52 -15.66
N GLN A 232 1.78 -13.87 -14.45
CA GLN A 232 2.45 -12.99 -13.49
C GLN A 232 1.61 -11.80 -13.00
N GLN A 233 0.28 -11.81 -13.16
CA GLN A 233 -0.59 -10.79 -12.60
C GLN A 233 -0.48 -10.79 -11.08
N GLY A 234 -0.50 -9.60 -10.49
CA GLY A 234 -0.87 -9.49 -9.08
C GLY A 234 -2.37 -9.67 -8.91
N CYS A 235 -2.83 -10.18 -7.78
CA CYS A 235 -4.25 -10.20 -7.49
C CYS A 235 -4.58 -9.88 -6.03
N TRP A 236 -5.81 -9.43 -5.81
CA TRP A 236 -6.45 -9.27 -4.52
C TRP A 236 -7.94 -9.55 -4.66
N ASP A 237 -8.62 -9.89 -3.57
CA ASP A 237 -10.00 -10.34 -3.65
C ASP A 237 -11.01 -9.42 -2.96
N THR A 238 -12.30 -9.66 -3.23
CA THR A 238 -13.44 -8.91 -2.68
C THR A 238 -13.91 -9.41 -1.31
N ALA A 239 -13.16 -10.32 -0.64
CA ALA A 239 -13.53 -10.80 0.68
C ALA A 239 -13.41 -9.68 1.73
N MET A 240 -14.19 -9.78 2.80
CA MET A 240 -14.14 -8.82 3.90
C MET A 240 -12.76 -8.79 4.56
N ILE A 241 -12.17 -9.94 4.81
CA ILE A 241 -10.74 -10.09 5.14
C ILE A 241 -10.03 -10.49 3.86
N MET A 242 -9.64 -9.48 3.13
CA MET A 242 -9.05 -9.55 1.81
C MET A 242 -7.67 -10.21 1.83
N SER A 243 -7.41 -11.06 0.85
CA SER A 243 -6.08 -11.56 0.56
C SER A 243 -5.50 -10.95 -0.71
N SER A 244 -4.19 -10.79 -0.73
CA SER A 244 -3.42 -10.40 -1.91
C SER A 244 -2.38 -11.45 -2.26
N ILE A 245 -2.13 -11.66 -3.54
CA ILE A 245 -1.17 -12.64 -4.00
C ILE A 245 -0.44 -12.12 -5.25
N ARG A 246 0.86 -12.38 -5.34
CA ARG A 246 1.67 -12.23 -6.55
C ARG A 246 2.81 -13.24 -6.57
N ARG A 247 3.48 -13.32 -7.69
CA ARG A 247 4.74 -14.05 -7.84
C ARG A 247 5.89 -13.05 -8.00
N ASP A 248 7.05 -13.33 -7.39
CA ASP A 248 8.30 -12.58 -7.65
C ASP A 248 9.11 -13.23 -8.78
N GLN A 249 10.19 -12.57 -9.21
CA GLN A 249 11.06 -13.08 -10.27
C GLN A 249 11.83 -14.35 -9.86
N ALA A 250 12.08 -14.55 -8.57
CA ALA A 250 12.70 -15.77 -8.07
C ALA A 250 11.74 -16.97 -8.05
N GLY A 251 10.46 -16.78 -8.42
CA GLY A 251 9.45 -17.84 -8.44
C GLY A 251 8.79 -18.09 -7.09
N ARG A 252 8.91 -17.18 -6.11
CA ARG A 252 8.18 -17.26 -4.84
C ARG A 252 6.75 -16.80 -5.03
N VAL A 253 5.82 -17.45 -4.39
CA VAL A 253 4.45 -16.96 -4.23
C VAL A 253 4.37 -16.15 -2.95
N ILE A 254 4.01 -14.88 -3.07
CA ILE A 254 3.82 -13.97 -1.95
C ILE A 254 2.33 -13.83 -1.69
N LEU A 255 1.89 -14.21 -0.48
CA LEU A 255 0.50 -14.12 -0.03
C LEU A 255 0.42 -13.20 1.19
N GLY A 256 -0.52 -12.26 1.17
CA GLY A 256 -0.76 -11.36 2.29
C GLY A 256 -2.22 -11.24 2.68
N ALA A 257 -2.46 -10.91 3.94
CA ALA A 257 -3.78 -10.61 4.50
C ALA A 257 -3.67 -9.69 5.74
N VAL A 258 -4.82 -9.22 6.21
CA VAL A 258 -4.91 -8.47 7.47
C VAL A 258 -4.48 -9.35 8.65
N GLY A 259 -3.65 -8.81 9.53
CA GLY A 259 -3.18 -9.46 10.75
C GLY A 259 -1.72 -9.13 11.06
N SER A 260 -1.30 -9.46 12.28
CA SER A 260 0.04 -9.26 12.79
C SER A 260 0.75 -10.59 13.01
N PHE A 261 2.07 -10.62 12.81
CA PHE A 261 2.91 -11.74 13.23
C PHE A 261 3.50 -11.54 14.65
N ASP A 262 2.92 -10.65 15.44
CA ASP A 262 3.21 -10.58 16.84
C ASP A 262 2.52 -11.76 17.57
N PHE A 263 3.16 -12.26 18.64
CA PHE A 263 2.60 -13.33 19.46
C PHE A 263 1.34 -12.82 20.20
N PRO A 264 0.25 -13.61 20.33
CA PRO A 264 0.09 -15.03 19.98
C PRO A 264 -0.50 -15.29 18.56
N SER A 265 -0.98 -14.27 17.85
CA SER A 265 -1.72 -14.42 16.58
C SER A 265 -0.88 -14.98 15.43
N LYS A 266 0.45 -14.89 15.51
CA LYS A 266 1.41 -15.33 14.50
C LYS A 266 1.10 -16.74 13.93
N TYR A 267 0.89 -17.73 14.81
CA TYR A 267 0.66 -19.10 14.38
C TYR A 267 -0.67 -19.28 13.63
N ILE A 268 -1.71 -18.55 14.06
CA ILE A 268 -3.02 -18.59 13.43
C ILE A 268 -2.92 -18.02 12.01
N HIS A 269 -2.28 -16.87 11.83
CA HIS A 269 -2.11 -16.24 10.53
C HIS A 269 -1.20 -17.05 9.61
N TYR A 270 -0.13 -17.64 10.15
CA TYR A 270 0.78 -18.49 9.39
C TYR A 270 0.06 -19.74 8.87
N ASN A 271 -0.65 -20.46 9.74
CA ASN A 271 -1.43 -21.64 9.37
C ASN A 271 -2.53 -21.29 8.36
N TRP A 272 -3.22 -20.16 8.57
CA TRP A 272 -4.22 -19.71 7.61
C TRP A 272 -3.60 -19.45 6.23
N ALA A 273 -2.43 -18.83 6.16
CA ALA A 273 -1.75 -18.58 4.89
C ALA A 273 -1.40 -19.89 4.15
N GLN A 274 -0.94 -20.92 4.88
CA GLN A 274 -0.71 -22.26 4.31
C GLN A 274 -2.01 -22.89 3.76
N HIS A 275 -3.08 -22.88 4.54
CA HIS A 275 -4.39 -23.37 4.11
C HIS A 275 -4.96 -22.58 2.92
N ARG A 276 -4.76 -21.27 2.90
CA ARG A 276 -5.19 -20.42 1.80
C ARG A 276 -4.46 -20.77 0.51
N LEU A 277 -3.14 -20.95 0.54
CA LEU A 277 -2.38 -21.40 -0.64
C LEU A 277 -2.78 -22.81 -1.10
N LYS A 278 -2.98 -23.75 -0.17
CA LYS A 278 -3.46 -25.10 -0.48
C LYS A 278 -4.86 -25.08 -1.11
N LYS A 279 -5.74 -24.19 -0.66
CA LYS A 279 -7.07 -24.00 -1.26
C LYS A 279 -6.99 -23.37 -2.66
N LEU A 280 -6.09 -22.42 -2.87
CA LEU A 280 -5.85 -21.82 -4.18
C LEU A 280 -5.22 -22.83 -5.16
N TYR A 281 -4.24 -23.60 -4.69
CA TYR A 281 -3.42 -24.50 -5.48
C TYR A 281 -3.27 -25.87 -4.79
N PRO A 282 -4.29 -26.76 -4.86
CA PRO A 282 -4.28 -28.04 -4.14
C PRO A 282 -3.06 -28.91 -4.47
N TYR A 283 -2.55 -28.78 -5.69
CA TYR A 283 -1.38 -29.53 -6.18
C TYR A 283 -0.03 -29.02 -5.65
N LEU A 284 -0.02 -27.91 -4.91
CA LEU A 284 1.20 -27.37 -4.30
C LEU A 284 1.67 -28.18 -3.09
N GLY A 285 0.77 -29.02 -2.51
CA GLY A 285 1.08 -29.81 -1.31
C GLY A 285 1.22 -28.95 -0.05
N ASP A 286 2.06 -29.39 0.86
CA ASP A 286 2.36 -28.63 2.06
C ASP A 286 3.41 -27.56 1.74
N VAL A 287 3.05 -26.32 2.02
CA VAL A 287 3.87 -25.15 1.70
C VAL A 287 4.63 -24.69 2.93
N GLU A 288 5.94 -24.59 2.79
CA GLU A 288 6.78 -23.87 3.74
C GLU A 288 7.01 -22.44 3.27
N PHE A 289 6.92 -21.48 4.19
CA PHE A 289 7.31 -20.11 3.91
C PHE A 289 8.76 -19.89 4.29
N GLU A 290 9.56 -19.41 3.32
CA GLU A 290 10.92 -18.98 3.54
C GLU A 290 10.96 -17.66 4.31
N HIS A 291 10.00 -16.77 4.03
CA HIS A 291 9.89 -15.48 4.68
C HIS A 291 8.46 -15.21 5.15
N ALA A 292 8.36 -14.55 6.30
CA ALA A 292 7.10 -14.06 6.85
C ALA A 292 7.36 -12.74 7.59
N TRP A 293 6.57 -11.70 7.27
CA TRP A 293 6.69 -10.39 7.89
C TRP A 293 5.34 -9.68 7.93
N HIS A 294 5.24 -8.62 8.72
CA HIS A 294 4.09 -7.74 8.70
C HIS A 294 4.49 -6.27 8.69
N GLY A 295 3.56 -5.41 8.30
CA GLY A 295 3.67 -3.96 8.35
C GLY A 295 2.42 -3.33 8.96
N ARG A 296 2.48 -2.02 9.18
CA ARG A 296 1.35 -1.22 9.68
C ARG A 296 0.77 -0.33 8.60
N ILE A 297 -0.54 -0.19 8.63
CA ILE A 297 -1.34 0.68 7.76
C ILE A 297 -1.96 1.76 8.63
N ALA A 298 -1.84 3.02 8.25
CA ALA A 298 -2.67 4.10 8.78
C ALA A 298 -4.05 4.00 8.14
N TYR A 299 -5.02 3.50 8.90
CA TYR A 299 -6.37 3.28 8.43
C TYR A 299 -7.24 4.45 8.88
N SER A 300 -7.68 5.27 7.94
CA SER A 300 -8.54 6.42 8.20
C SER A 300 -10.01 6.01 8.27
N LYS A 301 -10.79 6.68 9.11
CA LYS A 301 -12.22 6.37 9.32
C LYS A 301 -13.05 6.39 8.03
N ASP A 302 -12.72 7.26 7.12
CA ASP A 302 -13.38 7.44 5.82
C ASP A 302 -12.69 6.70 4.67
N HIS A 303 -11.56 6.02 4.96
CA HIS A 303 -10.70 5.31 4.00
C HIS A 303 -10.09 6.20 2.92
N LEU A 304 -10.08 7.51 3.13
CA LEU A 304 -9.45 8.50 2.26
C LEU A 304 -8.05 8.84 2.76
N PRO A 305 -7.13 9.20 1.87
CA PRO A 305 -5.88 9.83 2.29
C PRO A 305 -6.14 11.24 2.84
N HIS A 306 -5.24 11.71 3.69
CA HIS A 306 -5.34 13.02 4.32
C HIS A 306 -4.03 13.79 4.23
N ILE A 307 -4.14 15.12 4.19
CA ILE A 307 -3.03 16.05 4.37
C ILE A 307 -3.36 16.89 5.60
N VAL A 308 -2.48 16.88 6.61
CA VAL A 308 -2.60 17.76 7.77
C VAL A 308 -1.58 18.88 7.64
N GLU A 309 -2.05 20.12 7.76
CA GLU A 309 -1.20 21.29 7.88
C GLU A 309 -0.65 21.36 9.31
N LEU A 310 0.67 21.21 9.45
CA LEU A 310 1.36 21.27 10.73
C LEU A 310 1.73 22.72 11.10
N GLY A 311 1.67 23.61 10.13
CA GLY A 311 2.00 25.03 10.19
C GLY A 311 2.54 25.54 8.84
N PRO A 312 3.04 26.77 8.77
CA PRO A 312 3.57 27.33 7.54
C PRO A 312 4.64 26.44 6.90
N ASN A 313 4.47 26.11 5.63
CA ASN A 313 5.36 25.21 4.85
C ASN A 313 5.60 23.84 5.49
N ALA A 314 4.66 23.35 6.30
CA ALA A 314 4.80 22.04 6.94
C ALA A 314 3.52 21.24 6.83
N ILE A 315 3.61 20.05 6.25
CA ILE A 315 2.47 19.15 6.01
C ILE A 315 2.79 17.70 6.40
N SER A 316 1.76 16.97 6.81
CA SER A 316 1.81 15.53 7.02
C SER A 316 0.94 14.81 5.99
N LEU A 317 1.47 13.75 5.39
CA LEU A 317 0.80 12.91 4.39
C LEU A 317 0.56 11.53 4.98
N PHE A 318 -0.71 11.07 5.03
CA PHE A 318 -1.03 9.77 5.64
C PHE A 318 -2.40 9.24 5.21
N GLY A 319 -2.76 8.02 5.68
CA GLY A 319 -4.11 7.50 5.60
C GLY A 319 -4.45 6.81 4.28
N TYR A 320 -3.46 6.24 3.59
CA TYR A 320 -3.69 5.53 2.32
C TYR A 320 -4.50 4.23 2.45
N SER A 321 -4.87 3.84 3.66
CA SER A 321 -5.81 2.74 3.99
C SER A 321 -5.53 1.43 3.24
N GLY A 322 -4.25 1.08 3.04
CA GLY A 322 -3.80 -0.16 2.40
C GLY A 322 -3.39 -0.05 0.93
N ARG A 323 -3.62 1.08 0.26
CA ARG A 323 -3.09 1.37 -1.08
C ARG A 323 -2.10 2.51 -1.00
N GLY A 324 -0.80 2.20 -0.86
CA GLY A 324 0.22 3.22 -0.55
C GLY A 324 1.19 3.53 -1.68
N ILE A 325 1.43 2.64 -2.66
CA ILE A 325 2.48 2.87 -3.68
C ILE A 325 2.10 4.03 -4.61
N SER A 326 1.01 3.89 -5.36
CA SER A 326 0.54 4.96 -6.27
C SER A 326 0.15 6.23 -5.52
N PRO A 327 -0.70 6.19 -4.48
CA PRO A 327 -1.03 7.40 -3.73
C PRO A 327 0.19 8.05 -3.07
N GLY A 328 1.09 7.29 -2.47
CA GLY A 328 2.31 7.84 -1.87
C GLY A 328 3.20 8.55 -2.89
N THR A 329 3.30 8.01 -4.11
CA THR A 329 4.06 8.62 -5.21
C THR A 329 3.39 9.92 -5.69
N VAL A 330 2.06 9.90 -5.89
CA VAL A 330 1.27 11.07 -6.31
C VAL A 330 1.32 12.18 -5.27
N PHE A 331 1.05 11.85 -4.00
CA PHE A 331 1.07 12.81 -2.89
C PHE A 331 2.47 13.36 -2.63
N GLY A 332 3.51 12.53 -2.74
CA GLY A 332 4.89 12.97 -2.58
C GLY A 332 5.32 13.96 -3.66
N ARG A 333 4.93 13.73 -4.92
CA ARG A 333 5.17 14.68 -6.02
C ARG A 333 4.39 15.98 -5.80
N ALA A 334 3.11 15.88 -5.48
CA ALA A 334 2.24 17.02 -5.22
C ALA A 334 2.73 17.87 -4.04
N ALA A 335 3.18 17.23 -2.96
CA ALA A 335 3.77 17.92 -1.82
C ALA A 335 5.05 18.69 -2.18
N ALA A 336 5.89 18.13 -3.06
CA ALA A 336 7.08 18.81 -3.53
C ALA A 336 6.74 20.07 -4.34
N GLU A 337 5.78 19.98 -5.27
CA GLU A 337 5.33 21.15 -6.06
C GLU A 337 4.69 22.22 -5.14
N TYR A 338 3.88 21.79 -4.16
CA TYR A 338 3.33 22.72 -3.16
C TYR A 338 4.41 23.44 -2.35
N ILE A 339 5.41 22.74 -1.84
CA ILE A 339 6.50 23.38 -1.08
C ILE A 339 7.30 24.36 -1.93
N LEU A 340 7.48 24.09 -3.22
CA LEU A 340 8.22 24.96 -4.15
C LEU A 340 7.45 26.24 -4.53
N SER A 341 6.12 26.14 -4.66
CA SER A 341 5.30 27.22 -5.22
C SER A 341 4.42 27.93 -4.20
N GLY A 342 4.12 27.30 -3.06
CA GLY A 342 3.09 27.75 -2.12
C GLY A 342 1.65 27.50 -2.61
N ASP A 343 1.45 26.94 -3.81
CA ASP A 343 0.14 26.77 -4.43
C ASP A 343 -0.53 25.45 -4.01
N LEU A 344 -1.62 25.58 -3.25
CA LEU A 344 -2.45 24.48 -2.80
C LEU A 344 -3.13 23.70 -3.94
N SER A 345 -3.20 24.28 -5.13
CA SER A 345 -3.83 23.62 -6.29
C SER A 345 -3.10 22.36 -6.74
N TYR A 346 -1.79 22.23 -6.44
CA TYR A 346 -1.02 21.01 -6.68
C TYR A 346 -1.44 19.84 -5.81
N LEU A 347 -1.98 20.09 -4.60
CA LEU A 347 -2.35 19.03 -3.68
C LEU A 347 -3.59 18.26 -4.15
N PRO A 348 -3.59 16.92 -4.07
CA PRO A 348 -4.74 16.10 -4.50
C PRO A 348 -6.01 16.36 -3.67
N ILE A 349 -5.82 16.77 -2.43
CA ILE A 349 -6.88 17.08 -1.47
C ILE A 349 -6.50 18.33 -0.68
N LYS A 350 -7.53 19.05 -0.21
CA LYS A 350 -7.32 20.22 0.64
C LYS A 350 -6.75 19.81 2.01
N PRO A 351 -5.67 20.45 2.50
CA PRO A 351 -5.17 20.21 3.85
C PRO A 351 -6.20 20.56 4.94
N VAL A 352 -6.18 19.80 6.02
CA VAL A 352 -6.96 20.06 7.24
C VAL A 352 -6.01 20.46 8.38
N ARG A 353 -6.51 21.23 9.35
CA ARG A 353 -5.68 21.70 10.48
C ARG A 353 -5.33 20.62 11.48
N SER A 354 -6.14 19.58 11.57
CA SER A 354 -5.90 18.44 12.47
C SER A 354 -6.68 17.22 12.00
N TYR A 355 -6.21 16.05 12.36
CA TYR A 355 -6.93 14.78 12.18
C TYR A 355 -6.77 13.93 13.44
N THR A 356 -7.86 13.66 14.11
CA THR A 356 -7.84 12.88 15.34
C THR A 356 -9.02 11.91 15.37
N GLU A 357 -8.71 10.63 15.47
CA GLU A 357 -9.70 9.59 15.74
C GLU A 357 -9.68 9.18 17.22
N LYS A 358 -10.87 8.87 17.73
CA LYS A 358 -11.03 8.35 19.11
C LYS A 358 -10.90 6.83 19.12
N PHE A 359 -10.43 6.30 20.25
CA PHE A 359 -10.33 4.85 20.50
C PHE A 359 -9.48 4.07 19.50
N THR A 360 -8.48 4.68 18.91
CA THR A 360 -7.68 4.09 17.82
C THR A 360 -6.98 2.79 18.23
N LYS A 361 -6.45 2.73 19.45
CA LYS A 361 -5.83 1.50 20.00
C LYS A 361 -6.85 0.37 20.13
N LEU A 362 -8.05 0.65 20.66
CA LEU A 362 -9.12 -0.33 20.82
C LEU A 362 -9.63 -0.83 19.46
N LYS A 363 -9.81 0.07 18.50
CA LYS A 363 -10.15 -0.29 17.11
C LYS A 363 -9.07 -1.17 16.47
N GLY A 364 -7.79 -0.84 16.66
CA GLY A 364 -6.68 -1.67 16.18
C GLY A 364 -6.73 -3.10 16.75
N VAL A 365 -6.97 -3.24 18.05
CA VAL A 365 -7.19 -4.55 18.70
C VAL A 365 -8.42 -5.27 18.13
N TYR A 366 -9.52 -4.56 17.91
CA TYR A 366 -10.72 -5.13 17.29
C TYR A 366 -10.46 -5.68 15.88
N TYR A 367 -9.73 -4.96 15.04
CA TYR A 367 -9.36 -5.45 13.70
C TYR A 367 -8.44 -6.68 13.76
N GLU A 368 -7.46 -6.67 14.67
CA GLU A 368 -6.56 -7.82 14.87
C GLU A 368 -7.30 -9.04 15.39
N PHE A 369 -8.17 -8.85 16.39
CA PHE A 369 -9.00 -9.93 16.93
C PHE A 369 -9.95 -10.50 15.86
N GLY A 370 -10.62 -9.64 15.10
CA GLY A 370 -11.51 -10.05 14.01
C GLY A 370 -10.77 -10.85 12.92
N ALA A 371 -9.58 -10.41 12.52
CA ALA A 371 -8.74 -11.14 11.57
C ALA A 371 -8.30 -12.49 12.14
N THR A 372 -7.85 -12.51 13.39
CA THR A 372 -7.40 -13.75 14.08
C THR A 372 -8.53 -14.76 14.21
N ALA A 373 -9.72 -14.32 14.64
CA ALA A 373 -10.90 -15.19 14.76
C ALA A 373 -11.34 -15.75 13.40
N PHE A 374 -11.37 -14.92 12.35
CA PHE A 374 -11.72 -15.36 11.00
C PHE A 374 -10.69 -16.34 10.44
N HIS A 375 -9.41 -16.07 10.60
CA HIS A 375 -8.34 -16.97 10.14
C HIS A 375 -8.37 -18.30 10.89
N GLY A 376 -8.57 -18.27 12.20
CA GLY A 376 -8.74 -19.48 13.00
C GLY A 376 -9.94 -20.31 12.56
N ALA A 377 -11.12 -19.70 12.48
CA ALA A 377 -12.33 -20.40 12.07
C ALA A 377 -12.20 -21.03 10.68
N THR A 378 -11.69 -20.28 9.69
CA THR A 378 -11.56 -20.79 8.31
C THR A 378 -10.49 -21.85 8.13
N SER A 379 -9.47 -21.88 8.99
CA SER A 379 -8.47 -22.98 9.01
C SER A 379 -9.03 -24.26 9.64
N PHE A 380 -9.78 -24.17 10.74
CA PHE A 380 -10.36 -25.33 11.43
C PHE A 380 -11.51 -25.98 10.68
N PHE A 381 -12.38 -25.22 10.02
CA PHE A 381 -13.49 -25.79 9.23
C PHE A 381 -13.03 -26.53 7.98
N SER A 382 -11.89 -26.17 7.40
CA SER A 382 -11.29 -26.92 6.29
C SER A 382 -10.78 -28.30 6.70
N LEU A 383 -10.37 -28.50 7.95
CA LEU A 383 -9.93 -29.79 8.47
C LEU A 383 -11.09 -30.80 8.64
N LYS A 384 -12.31 -30.35 8.95
CA LYS A 384 -13.47 -31.24 9.14
C LYS A 384 -14.06 -31.79 7.81
N ILE A 385 -13.81 -31.15 6.68
CA ILE A 385 -14.31 -31.63 5.37
C ILE A 385 -13.39 -32.71 4.79
N PHE A 386 -12.17 -32.86 5.27
CA PHE A 386 -11.25 -33.93 4.85
C PHE A 386 -11.29 -35.18 5.75
N LEU A 387 -12.10 -35.16 6.82
CA LEU A 387 -12.26 -36.28 7.75
C LEU A 387 -13.67 -36.92 7.68
N LEU A 388 -14.49 -36.58 6.72
CA LEU A 388 -15.75 -37.22 6.33
C LEU A 388 -15.69 -37.63 4.84
#